data_88d78ab7348631ef22bbcfaf323aaa00
#
_entry.id   88d78ab7348631ef22bbcfaf323aaa00
#
_cell.length_a   1.000
_cell.length_b   1.000
_cell.length_c   1.000
_cell.angle_alpha   90.00
_cell.angle_beta   90.00
_cell.angle_gamma   90.00
#
_symmetry.space_group_name_H-M   'P 1'
#
loop_
_entity.id
_entity.type
_entity.pdbx_description
1 polymer ?
#
loop_
_entity_poly.entity_id
_entity_poly.type
_entity_poly.pdbx_seq_one_letter_code
_entity_poly.pdbx_strand_id
1 'polypeptide(L)'
;MFGLDPFETSFVISAFLFQIVLIVHFALRKWRFGLAMRYGPIVYALGIPAAMLSIVLLAYNTIWAFWLSGFIYLIWASFGYLVEYRFKMTEWREPIRWSIFIPYVSLYLAAVMFYWWPLALIYKPLWYLYAGLFMISTILNITSHKKSGSE
;
A
#
# COMPACT_ATOMS: atom_id res chain seq x y z
N MET A 1 2.30 26.56 7.50
CA MET A 1 2.97 25.30 7.22
C MET A 1 2.74 24.98 5.75
N PHE A 2 3.70 24.99 4.93
CA PHE A 2 3.78 24.66 3.49
C PHE A 2 2.73 25.19 2.50
N GLY A 3 1.77 26.04 2.87
CA GLY A 3 0.79 26.61 1.93
C GLY A 3 -0.03 25.57 1.12
N LEU A 4 -0.07 24.31 1.57
CA LEU A 4 -0.86 23.26 0.95
C LEU A 4 -2.35 23.50 1.20
N ASP A 5 -3.16 23.26 0.18
CA ASP A 5 -4.59 23.26 0.40
C ASP A 5 -5.05 22.03 1.21
N PRO A 6 -6.27 22.04 1.77
CA PRO A 6 -6.76 20.93 2.58
C PRO A 6 -6.81 19.59 1.83
N PHE A 7 -7.02 19.60 0.52
CA PHE A 7 -7.09 18.38 -0.30
C PHE A 7 -5.70 17.81 -0.56
N GLU A 8 -4.72 18.65 -0.88
CA GLU A 8 -3.31 18.26 -0.99
C GLU A 8 -2.80 17.71 0.34
N THR A 9 -3.11 18.38 1.46
CA THR A 9 -2.75 17.92 2.81
C THR A 9 -3.34 16.54 3.10
N SER A 10 -4.62 16.33 2.82
CA SER A 10 -5.30 15.04 3.02
C SER A 10 -4.69 13.94 2.16
N PHE A 11 -4.35 14.26 0.91
CA PHE A 11 -3.66 13.32 0.02
C PHE A 11 -2.27 12.94 0.56
N VAL A 12 -1.46 13.92 0.97
CA VAL A 12 -0.12 13.70 1.54
C VAL A 12 -0.20 12.80 2.77
N ILE A 13 -1.12 13.08 3.70
CA ILE A 13 -1.33 12.26 4.90
C ILE A 13 -1.69 10.83 4.50
N SER A 14 -2.62 10.64 3.55
CA SER A 14 -3.03 9.33 3.08
C SER A 14 -1.87 8.56 2.44
N ALA A 15 -1.05 9.23 1.62
CA ALA A 15 0.10 8.63 0.96
C ALA A 15 1.15 8.13 1.97
N PHE A 16 1.52 8.96 2.93
CA PHE A 16 2.50 8.57 3.95
C PHE A 16 1.95 7.52 4.91
N LEU A 17 0.69 7.62 5.31
CA LEU A 17 0.05 6.61 6.14
C LEU A 17 0.04 5.24 5.44
N PHE A 18 -0.33 5.20 4.16
CA PHE A 18 -0.26 3.98 3.35
C PHE A 18 1.13 3.36 3.38
N GLN A 19 2.17 4.16 3.14
CA GLN A 19 3.55 3.67 3.09
C GLN A 19 4.05 3.18 4.45
N ILE A 20 3.73 3.88 5.54
CA ILE A 20 4.07 3.48 6.91
C ILE A 20 3.37 2.18 7.28
N VAL A 21 2.09 2.06 6.96
CA VAL A 21 1.31 0.83 7.21
C VAL A 21 1.91 -0.37 6.47
N LEU A 22 2.36 -0.19 5.23
CA LEU A 22 3.06 -1.24 4.48
C LEU A 22 4.38 -1.64 5.14
N ILE A 23 5.18 -0.67 5.58
CA ILE A 23 6.45 -0.94 6.28
C ILE A 23 6.18 -1.78 7.55
N VAL A 24 5.23 -1.35 8.36
CA VAL A 24 4.84 -2.08 9.59
C VAL A 24 4.34 -3.47 9.26
N HIS A 25 3.48 -3.62 8.25
CA HIS A 25 2.94 -4.91 7.84
C HIS A 25 4.04 -5.88 7.38
N PHE A 26 4.95 -5.44 6.52
CA PHE A 26 6.04 -6.29 6.04
C PHE A 26 7.09 -6.56 7.11
N ALA A 27 7.34 -5.63 8.02
CA ALA A 27 8.19 -5.84 9.18
C ALA A 27 7.60 -6.91 10.12
N LEU A 28 6.32 -6.82 10.45
CA LEU A 28 5.63 -7.84 11.23
C LEU A 28 5.64 -9.20 10.52
N ARG A 29 5.40 -9.22 9.21
CA ARG A 29 5.44 -10.45 8.43
C ARG A 29 6.82 -11.12 8.46
N LYS A 30 7.89 -10.33 8.47
CA LYS A 30 9.27 -10.82 8.53
C LYS A 30 9.65 -11.38 9.89
N TRP A 31 9.30 -10.69 10.98
CA TRP A 31 9.79 -11.00 12.32
C TRP A 31 8.73 -11.57 13.26
N ARG A 32 7.46 -11.33 13.00
CA ARG A 32 6.33 -11.74 13.86
C ARG A 32 5.15 -12.18 13.00
N PHE A 33 5.33 -13.24 12.21
CA PHE A 33 4.34 -13.70 11.24
C PHE A 33 2.94 -13.90 11.83
N GLY A 34 2.83 -14.47 13.04
CA GLY A 34 1.54 -14.64 13.71
C GLY A 34 0.82 -13.33 14.00
N LEU A 35 1.55 -12.26 14.35
CA LEU A 35 0.99 -10.93 14.52
C LEU A 35 0.59 -10.32 13.17
N ALA A 36 1.40 -10.51 12.14
CA ALA A 36 1.07 -10.05 10.79
C ALA A 36 -0.24 -10.67 10.29
N MET A 37 -0.45 -11.97 10.51
CA MET A 37 -1.69 -12.63 10.12
C MET A 37 -2.89 -12.17 10.95
N ARG A 38 -2.69 -11.88 12.23
CA ARG A 38 -3.76 -11.37 13.11
C ARG A 38 -4.20 -9.95 12.76
N TYR A 39 -3.25 -9.06 12.47
CA TYR A 39 -3.50 -7.63 12.21
C TYR A 39 -3.54 -7.27 10.72
N GLY A 40 -3.14 -8.18 9.84
CA GLY A 40 -3.16 -7.97 8.39
C GLY A 40 -4.52 -7.54 7.82
N PRO A 41 -5.66 -8.06 8.31
CA PRO A 41 -6.98 -7.58 7.87
C PRO A 41 -7.18 -6.08 8.06
N ILE A 42 -6.55 -5.46 9.07
CA ILE A 42 -6.61 -4.01 9.29
C ILE A 42 -5.93 -3.26 8.14
N VAL A 43 -4.79 -3.76 7.66
CA VAL A 43 -4.06 -3.16 6.52
C VAL A 43 -4.94 -3.13 5.28
N TYR A 44 -5.65 -4.21 5.01
CA TYR A 44 -6.58 -4.30 3.89
C TYR A 44 -7.86 -3.47 4.11
N ALA A 45 -8.39 -3.44 5.34
CA ALA A 45 -9.55 -2.63 5.68
C ALA A 45 -9.30 -1.12 5.52
N LEU A 46 -8.06 -0.66 5.68
CA LEU A 46 -7.68 0.75 5.43
C LEU A 46 -7.85 1.18 3.97
N GLY A 47 -8.02 0.26 3.03
CA GLY A 47 -8.45 0.57 1.67
C GLY A 47 -9.83 1.24 1.61
N ILE A 48 -10.72 0.97 2.57
CA ILE A 48 -12.06 1.56 2.62
C ILE A 48 -11.99 3.08 2.90
N PRO A 49 -11.38 3.57 3.99
CA PRO A 49 -11.25 5.00 4.21
C PRO A 49 -10.41 5.70 3.13
N ALA A 50 -9.41 5.02 2.53
CA ALA A 50 -8.67 5.56 1.40
C ALA A 50 -9.58 5.78 0.18
N ALA A 51 -10.47 4.85 -0.14
CA ALA A 51 -11.45 5.01 -1.21
C ALA A 51 -12.49 6.09 -0.88
N MET A 52 -12.92 6.21 0.37
CA MET A 52 -13.81 7.30 0.80
C MET A 52 -13.17 8.68 0.60
N LEU A 53 -11.89 8.84 0.95
CA LEU A 53 -11.14 10.06 0.66
C LEU A 53 -11.07 10.30 -0.86
N SER A 54 -10.87 9.25 -1.65
CA SER A 54 -10.85 9.35 -3.12
C SER A 54 -12.19 9.86 -3.69
N ILE A 55 -13.33 9.43 -3.13
CA ILE A 55 -14.65 9.93 -3.51
C ILE A 55 -14.76 11.43 -3.21
N VAL A 56 -14.30 11.87 -2.05
CA VAL A 56 -14.27 13.29 -1.69
C VAL A 56 -13.39 14.08 -2.67
N LEU A 57 -12.17 13.63 -2.91
CA LEU A 57 -11.25 14.30 -3.83
C LEU A 57 -11.81 14.36 -5.26
N LEU A 58 -12.50 13.33 -5.72
CA LEU A 58 -13.19 13.31 -7.01
C LEU A 58 -14.33 14.31 -7.04
N ALA A 59 -15.16 14.39 -5.99
CA ALA A 59 -16.30 15.31 -5.91
C ALA A 59 -15.86 16.79 -5.94
N TYR A 60 -14.66 17.08 -5.44
CA TYR A 60 -14.08 18.43 -5.50
C TYR A 60 -13.22 18.69 -6.74
N ASN A 61 -13.31 17.82 -7.77
CA ASN A 61 -12.58 17.94 -9.03
C ASN A 61 -11.06 18.16 -8.88
N THR A 62 -10.46 17.48 -7.90
CA THR A 62 -9.01 17.50 -7.76
C THR A 62 -8.32 16.75 -8.91
N ILE A 63 -6.99 16.85 -8.99
CA ILE A 63 -6.21 16.15 -10.03
C ILE A 63 -6.52 14.65 -9.96
N TRP A 64 -6.79 14.06 -11.13
CA TRP A 64 -7.19 12.64 -11.25
C TRP A 64 -6.24 11.66 -10.53
N ALA A 65 -4.97 11.97 -10.47
CA ALA A 65 -3.98 11.15 -9.78
C ALA A 65 -4.22 11.05 -8.25
N PHE A 66 -4.81 12.10 -7.65
CA PHE A 66 -5.08 12.11 -6.20
C PHE A 66 -6.21 11.15 -5.82
N TRP A 67 -7.33 11.22 -6.57
CA TRP A 67 -8.47 10.36 -6.22
C TRP A 67 -8.33 8.93 -6.75
N LEU A 68 -7.53 8.69 -7.78
CA LEU A 68 -7.33 7.34 -8.29
C LEU A 68 -6.51 6.46 -7.33
N SER A 69 -5.60 7.04 -6.56
CA SER A 69 -4.73 6.32 -5.62
C SER A 69 -5.49 5.46 -4.61
N GLY A 70 -6.50 6.00 -3.95
CA GLY A 70 -7.26 5.28 -2.94
C GLY A 70 -8.15 4.19 -3.54
N PHE A 71 -8.67 4.37 -4.76
CA PHE A 71 -9.40 3.30 -5.45
C PHE A 71 -8.48 2.14 -5.82
N ILE A 72 -7.28 2.43 -6.32
CA ILE A 72 -6.28 1.37 -6.61
C ILE A 72 -5.87 0.65 -5.33
N TYR A 73 -5.68 1.40 -4.23
CA TYR A 73 -5.42 0.79 -2.93
C TYR A 73 -6.55 -0.17 -2.51
N LEU A 74 -7.80 0.25 -2.63
CA LEU A 74 -8.94 -0.61 -2.30
C LEU A 74 -8.97 -1.89 -3.14
N ILE A 75 -8.68 -1.78 -4.45
CA ILE A 75 -8.64 -2.95 -5.35
C ILE A 75 -7.51 -3.90 -4.94
N TRP A 76 -6.30 -3.37 -4.69
CA TRP A 76 -5.18 -4.18 -4.20
C TRP A 76 -5.48 -4.84 -2.85
N ALA A 77 -6.04 -4.07 -1.91
CA ALA A 77 -6.40 -4.54 -0.58
C ALA A 77 -7.46 -5.64 -0.63
N SER A 78 -8.49 -5.48 -1.48
CA SER A 78 -9.54 -6.47 -1.69
C SER A 78 -8.95 -7.76 -2.28
N PHE A 79 -8.08 -7.65 -3.28
CA PHE A 79 -7.41 -8.80 -3.87
C PHE A 79 -6.52 -9.51 -2.85
N GLY A 80 -5.69 -8.79 -2.11
CA GLY A 80 -4.82 -9.35 -1.07
C GLY A 80 -5.61 -10.05 0.03
N TYR A 81 -6.69 -9.43 0.50
CA TYR A 81 -7.57 -10.02 1.51
C TYR A 81 -8.21 -11.33 1.02
N LEU A 82 -8.73 -11.35 -0.21
CA LEU A 82 -9.32 -12.56 -0.79
C LEU A 82 -8.28 -13.69 -0.88
N VAL A 83 -7.09 -13.39 -1.37
CA VAL A 83 -6.03 -14.40 -1.52
C VAL A 83 -5.58 -14.94 -0.15
N GLU A 84 -5.27 -14.06 0.79
CA GLU A 84 -4.62 -14.47 2.05
C GLU A 84 -5.60 -14.96 3.11
N TYR A 85 -6.80 -14.37 3.19
CA TYR A 85 -7.76 -14.67 4.27
C TYR A 85 -8.96 -15.48 3.80
N ARG A 86 -9.52 -15.20 2.64
CA ARG A 86 -10.69 -15.95 2.14
C ARG A 86 -10.30 -17.29 1.56
N PHE A 87 -9.26 -17.32 0.72
CA PHE A 87 -8.76 -18.54 0.08
C PHE A 87 -7.61 -19.18 0.86
N LYS A 88 -7.10 -18.52 1.91
CA LYS A 88 -5.99 -18.99 2.76
C LYS A 88 -4.74 -19.36 1.98
N MET A 89 -4.46 -18.70 0.88
CA MET A 89 -3.28 -18.91 0.06
C MET A 89 -2.14 -18.02 0.55
N THR A 90 -1.48 -18.41 1.64
CA THR A 90 -0.38 -17.62 2.22
C THR A 90 0.98 -17.92 1.59
N GLU A 91 1.13 -19.06 0.90
CA GLU A 91 2.40 -19.55 0.32
C GLU A 91 2.39 -19.47 -1.22
N TRP A 92 1.88 -18.39 -1.80
CA TRP A 92 1.77 -18.26 -3.25
C TRP A 92 3.06 -17.79 -3.93
N ARG A 93 4.11 -17.43 -3.18
CA ARG A 93 5.41 -16.99 -3.73
C ARG A 93 6.44 -18.12 -3.84
N GLU A 94 6.29 -19.21 -3.08
CA GLU A 94 7.20 -20.35 -3.15
C GLU A 94 6.44 -21.68 -3.08
N PRO A 95 6.16 -22.34 -4.20
CA PRO A 95 6.49 -21.97 -5.59
C PRO A 95 5.63 -20.80 -6.09
N ILE A 96 6.17 -20.00 -7.04
CA ILE A 96 5.48 -18.83 -7.56
C ILE A 96 4.21 -19.26 -8.30
N ARG A 97 3.05 -18.78 -7.84
CA ARG A 97 1.78 -18.90 -8.54
C ARG A 97 1.56 -17.64 -9.38
N TRP A 98 1.94 -17.69 -10.64
CA TRP A 98 1.93 -16.53 -11.54
C TRP A 98 0.56 -15.86 -11.68
N SER A 99 -0.52 -16.63 -11.62
CA SER A 99 -1.90 -16.11 -11.67
C SER A 99 -2.28 -15.20 -10.48
N ILE A 100 -1.57 -15.34 -9.36
CA ILE A 100 -1.75 -14.51 -8.16
C ILE A 100 -0.66 -13.45 -8.09
N PHE A 101 0.59 -13.85 -8.40
CA PHE A 101 1.76 -12.99 -8.28
C PHE A 101 1.66 -11.75 -9.18
N ILE A 102 1.31 -11.96 -10.47
CA ILE A 102 1.25 -10.84 -11.43
C ILE A 102 0.20 -9.80 -11.00
N PRO A 103 -1.08 -10.13 -10.78
CA PRO A 103 -2.06 -9.12 -10.40
C PRO A 103 -1.76 -8.49 -9.02
N TYR A 104 -1.28 -9.27 -8.05
CA TYR A 104 -0.94 -8.75 -6.73
C TYR A 104 0.18 -7.70 -6.80
N VAL A 105 1.29 -8.04 -7.47
CA VAL A 105 2.45 -7.13 -7.59
C VAL A 105 2.12 -5.92 -8.46
N SER A 106 1.38 -6.13 -9.56
CA SER A 106 0.97 -5.02 -10.44
C SER A 106 0.08 -4.03 -9.71
N LEU A 107 -0.92 -4.49 -8.96
CA LEU A 107 -1.80 -3.64 -8.17
C LEU A 107 -1.05 -2.95 -7.03
N TYR A 108 -0.12 -3.66 -6.37
CA TYR A 108 0.74 -3.08 -5.34
C TYR A 108 1.59 -1.93 -5.90
N LEU A 109 2.29 -2.18 -7.00
CA LEU A 109 3.12 -1.16 -7.64
C LEU A 109 2.29 0.01 -8.15
N ALA A 110 1.11 -0.26 -8.73
CA ALA A 110 0.19 0.80 -9.16
C ALA A 110 -0.24 1.65 -7.96
N ALA A 111 -0.65 1.05 -6.83
CA ALA A 111 -1.04 1.79 -5.63
C ALA A 111 0.11 2.67 -5.12
N VAL A 112 1.32 2.11 -5.02
CA VAL A 112 2.51 2.87 -4.61
C VAL A 112 2.79 4.03 -5.56
N MET A 113 2.78 3.80 -6.87
CA MET A 113 3.09 4.82 -7.87
C MET A 113 2.08 5.95 -7.88
N PHE A 114 0.78 5.66 -7.72
CA PHE A 114 -0.25 6.69 -7.66
C PHE A 114 -0.26 7.50 -6.37
N TYR A 115 0.32 6.99 -5.29
CA TYR A 115 0.61 7.78 -4.10
C TYR A 115 1.93 8.55 -4.21
N TRP A 116 2.92 7.99 -4.86
CA TRP A 116 4.27 8.57 -4.94
C TRP A 116 4.38 9.70 -5.98
N TRP A 117 3.98 9.42 -7.22
CA TRP A 117 4.13 10.37 -8.32
C TRP A 117 3.51 11.74 -8.05
N PRO A 118 2.26 11.87 -7.55
CA PRO A 118 1.65 13.18 -7.34
C PRO A 118 2.35 14.04 -6.29
N LEU A 119 3.11 13.44 -5.37
CA LEU A 119 3.89 14.19 -4.38
C LEU A 119 4.93 15.11 -5.05
N ALA A 120 5.44 14.74 -6.22
CA ALA A 120 6.36 15.58 -6.98
C ALA A 120 5.71 16.88 -7.48
N LEU A 121 4.39 16.87 -7.73
CA LEU A 121 3.62 18.03 -8.14
C LEU A 121 3.32 18.97 -6.97
N ILE A 122 3.20 18.41 -5.77
CA ILE A 122 2.90 19.15 -4.55
C ILE A 122 4.19 19.78 -4.00
N TYR A 123 5.19 18.94 -3.66
CA TYR A 123 6.44 19.39 -3.06
C TYR A 123 7.53 18.33 -3.22
N LYS A 124 8.56 18.63 -3.99
CA LYS A 124 9.64 17.67 -4.32
C LYS A 124 10.29 16.97 -3.12
N PRO A 125 10.57 17.63 -1.97
CA PRO A 125 11.13 16.95 -0.81
C PRO A 125 10.24 15.80 -0.27
N LEU A 126 8.90 15.93 -0.35
CA LEU A 126 7.99 14.85 0.03
C LEU A 126 8.13 13.64 -0.90
N TRP A 127 8.35 13.90 -2.19
CA TRP A 127 8.60 12.85 -3.18
C TRP A 127 9.88 12.05 -2.86
N TYR A 128 10.98 12.73 -2.50
CA TYR A 128 12.22 12.07 -2.10
C TYR A 128 12.08 11.29 -0.80
N LEU A 129 11.39 11.85 0.19
CA LEU A 129 11.13 11.17 1.46
C LEU A 129 10.29 9.91 1.23
N TYR A 130 9.27 9.98 0.41
CA TYR A 130 8.44 8.83 0.05
C TYR A 130 9.26 7.77 -0.70
N ALA A 131 10.16 8.16 -1.58
CA ALA A 131 11.08 7.25 -2.27
C ALA A 131 11.92 6.42 -1.27
N GLY A 132 12.46 7.06 -0.24
CA GLY A 132 13.20 6.38 0.82
C GLY A 132 12.35 5.36 1.58
N LEU A 133 11.13 5.74 1.95
CA LEU A 133 10.19 4.83 2.61
C LEU A 133 9.76 3.67 1.69
N PHE A 134 9.58 3.96 0.40
CA PHE A 134 9.28 2.92 -0.60
C PHE A 134 10.41 1.90 -0.73
N MET A 135 11.66 2.33 -0.73
CA MET A 135 12.80 1.41 -0.74
C MET A 135 12.80 0.51 0.50
N ILE A 136 12.56 1.07 1.69
CA ILE A 136 12.47 0.32 2.94
C ILE A 136 11.35 -0.72 2.85
N SER A 137 10.15 -0.32 2.44
CA SER A 137 9.00 -1.24 2.33
C SER A 137 9.25 -2.34 1.30
N THR A 138 9.91 -2.04 0.19
CA THR A 138 10.24 -3.00 -0.86
C THR A 138 11.24 -4.05 -0.37
N ILE A 139 12.31 -3.63 0.32
CA ILE A 139 13.29 -4.55 0.92
C ILE A 139 12.60 -5.45 1.95
N LEU A 140 11.78 -4.88 2.81
CA LEU A 140 11.01 -5.66 3.80
C LEU A 140 10.05 -6.63 3.12
N ASN A 141 9.34 -6.21 2.07
CA ASN A 141 8.44 -7.05 1.31
C ASN A 141 9.17 -8.25 0.70
N ILE A 142 10.28 -8.03 -0.01
CA ILE A 142 11.06 -9.09 -0.64
C ILE A 142 11.60 -10.07 0.41
N THR A 143 12.10 -9.56 1.53
CA THR A 143 12.71 -10.40 2.59
C THR A 143 11.71 -11.07 3.51
N SER A 144 10.47 -10.58 3.58
CA SER A 144 9.42 -11.13 4.45
C SER A 144 8.81 -12.44 3.92
N HIS A 145 9.00 -12.75 2.65
CA HIS A 145 8.44 -13.93 1.99
C HIS A 145 9.43 -15.08 1.84
N LYS A 146 10.60 -15.01 2.46
CA LYS A 146 11.47 -16.18 2.59
C LYS A 146 10.78 -17.20 3.48
N LYS A 147 10.80 -18.48 3.06
CA LYS A 147 10.20 -19.58 3.84
C LYS A 147 10.59 -19.47 5.32
N SER A 148 9.60 -19.42 6.19
CA SER A 148 9.68 -19.72 7.61
C SER A 148 9.96 -21.24 7.78
N GLY A 149 11.13 -21.68 7.37
CA GLY A 149 11.43 -23.12 7.27
C GLY A 149 12.91 -23.45 7.41
N SER A 150 13.69 -22.54 7.98
CA SER A 150 15.08 -22.81 8.37
C SER A 150 15.35 -22.24 9.78
N GLU A 151 14.59 -22.69 10.74
CA GLU A 151 14.98 -22.72 12.15
C GLU A 151 14.91 -24.14 12.65
#